data_a6bd7aafbc2e47147aed8581f428f6ab
#
_entry.id   a6bd7aafbc2e47147aed8581f428f6ab
#
_cell.length_a   1.000
_cell.length_b   1.000
_cell.length_c   1.000
_cell.angle_alpha   90.00
_cell.angle_beta   90.00
_cell.angle_gamma   90.00
#
_symmetry.space_group_name_H-M   'P 1'
#
loop_
_entity.id
_entity.type
_entity.pdbx_description
1 polymer ?
#
loop_
_entity_poly.entity_id
_entity_poly.type
_entity_poly.pdbx_seq_one_letter_code
_entity_poly.pdbx_strand_id
1 'polypeptide(L)'
;MALGLTTGAVHTELILTEEGPVIVEANGRIGGSVYGLLKRSHGYDMALAIAQTALGRRPDPPGPVQRRAAMIRPQPPVGRFRVAGVDDTILSKAFACADWGQADKAPGDLVDSDVGSTAALARYLVTAETVDALFARADEVTALVHQAFQLVPA
;
A
#
# COMPACT_ATOMS: atom_id res chain seq x y z
N MET A 1 -0.34 -27.75 -15.52
CA MET A 1 -0.05 -26.60 -14.63
C MET A 1 0.36 -25.43 -15.53
N ALA A 2 -0.49 -24.39 -15.66
CA ALA A 2 -0.37 -23.39 -16.73
C ALA A 2 0.93 -22.54 -16.69
N LEU A 3 1.52 -22.31 -15.51
CA LEU A 3 2.71 -21.47 -15.35
C LEU A 3 3.97 -22.25 -14.94
N GLY A 4 3.91 -23.56 -14.80
CA GLY A 4 5.03 -24.39 -14.36
C GLY A 4 5.55 -24.13 -12.94
N LEU A 5 4.88 -23.26 -12.17
CA LEU A 5 5.26 -22.92 -10.80
C LEU A 5 4.82 -24.04 -9.86
N THR A 6 5.79 -24.66 -9.22
CA THR A 6 5.54 -25.77 -8.27
C THR A 6 5.68 -25.34 -6.82
N THR A 7 6.49 -24.30 -6.56
CA THR A 7 6.84 -23.86 -5.20
C THR A 7 7.18 -22.36 -5.22
N GLY A 8 6.69 -21.61 -4.25
CA GLY A 8 7.02 -20.19 -4.11
C GLY A 8 5.80 -19.31 -3.81
N ALA A 9 6.04 -18.01 -3.68
CA ALA A 9 5.00 -17.00 -3.56
C ALA A 9 4.62 -16.46 -4.94
N VAL A 10 3.33 -16.29 -5.17
CA VAL A 10 2.80 -15.67 -6.40
C VAL A 10 1.88 -14.53 -5.99
N HIS A 11 2.11 -13.37 -6.58
CA HIS A 11 1.18 -12.24 -6.54
C HIS A 11 0.35 -12.27 -7.82
N THR A 12 -0.95 -12.47 -7.67
CA THR A 12 -1.89 -12.52 -8.80
C THR A 12 -2.87 -11.35 -8.70
N GLU A 13 -2.98 -10.57 -9.77
CA GLU A 13 -3.97 -9.51 -9.91
C GLU A 13 -5.16 -10.02 -10.71
N LEU A 14 -6.37 -9.75 -10.21
CA LEU A 14 -7.61 -10.24 -10.78
C LEU A 14 -8.60 -9.08 -10.94
N ILE A 15 -9.37 -9.10 -12.04
CA ILE A 15 -10.57 -8.29 -12.20
C ILE A 15 -11.78 -9.21 -11.99
N LEU A 16 -12.68 -8.81 -11.11
CA LEU A 16 -13.95 -9.50 -10.94
C LEU A 16 -14.93 -9.01 -11.99
N THR A 17 -15.39 -9.90 -12.86
CA THR A 17 -16.40 -9.63 -13.88
C THR A 17 -17.68 -10.43 -13.59
N GLU A 18 -18.75 -10.15 -14.30
CA GLU A 18 -20.00 -10.92 -14.22
C GLU A 18 -19.80 -12.40 -14.58
N GLU A 19 -18.83 -12.70 -15.45
CA GLU A 19 -18.49 -14.05 -15.90
C GLU A 19 -17.51 -14.76 -14.95
N GLY A 20 -17.01 -14.06 -13.91
CA GLY A 20 -16.05 -14.56 -12.93
C GLY A 20 -14.71 -13.83 -12.94
N PRO A 21 -13.72 -14.29 -12.14
CA PRO A 21 -12.43 -13.61 -12.02
C PRO A 21 -11.57 -13.81 -13.27
N VAL A 22 -11.06 -12.70 -13.81
CA VAL A 22 -10.11 -12.68 -14.93
C VAL A 22 -8.74 -12.29 -14.41
N ILE A 23 -7.73 -13.12 -14.68
CA ILE A 23 -6.34 -12.85 -14.31
C ILE A 23 -5.78 -11.75 -15.20
N VAL A 24 -5.31 -10.67 -14.59
CA VAL A 24 -4.61 -9.58 -15.26
C VAL A 24 -3.11 -9.85 -15.30
N GLU A 25 -2.56 -10.24 -14.16
CA GLU A 25 -1.12 -10.45 -13.99
C GLU A 25 -0.84 -11.51 -12.94
N ALA A 26 0.23 -12.28 -13.14
CA ALA A 26 0.75 -13.23 -12.15
C ALA A 26 2.28 -13.09 -12.06
N ASN A 27 2.77 -12.68 -10.90
CA ASN A 27 4.19 -12.46 -10.63
C ASN A 27 4.71 -13.46 -9.60
N GLY A 28 5.88 -14.06 -9.84
CA GLY A 28 6.58 -14.97 -8.92
C GLY A 28 7.25 -14.22 -7.74
N ARG A 29 6.53 -13.30 -7.10
CA ARG A 29 7.02 -12.50 -5.96
C ARG A 29 5.88 -12.15 -5.01
N ILE A 30 6.20 -11.57 -3.86
CA ILE A 30 5.22 -10.94 -2.96
C ILE A 30 4.69 -9.64 -3.59
N GLY A 31 3.41 -9.35 -3.47
CA GLY A 31 2.83 -8.05 -3.78
C GLY A 31 3.36 -6.96 -2.84
N GLY A 32 3.64 -5.76 -3.38
CA GLY A 32 4.39 -4.72 -2.69
C GLY A 32 3.85 -4.31 -1.30
N SER A 33 2.52 -4.18 -1.14
CA SER A 33 1.92 -3.78 0.15
C SER A 33 1.37 -4.96 0.95
N VAL A 34 1.27 -6.14 0.34
CA VAL A 34 0.56 -7.31 0.90
C VAL A 34 1.21 -7.81 2.18
N TYR A 35 2.55 -7.81 2.25
CA TYR A 35 3.27 -8.21 3.46
C TYR A 35 2.85 -7.40 4.69
N GLY A 36 2.90 -6.08 4.58
CA GLY A 36 2.55 -5.16 5.68
C GLY A 36 1.08 -5.28 6.09
N LEU A 37 0.19 -5.45 5.11
CA LEU A 37 -1.24 -5.61 5.33
C LEU A 37 -1.54 -6.92 6.08
N LEU A 38 -1.04 -8.05 5.59
CA LEU A 38 -1.27 -9.37 6.21
C LEU A 38 -0.67 -9.46 7.62
N LYS A 39 0.51 -8.88 7.83
CA LYS A 39 1.11 -8.86 9.17
C LYS A 39 0.26 -8.11 10.17
N ARG A 40 -0.36 -6.99 9.78
CA ARG A 40 -1.18 -6.18 10.68
C ARG A 40 -2.63 -6.66 10.80
N SER A 41 -3.19 -7.18 9.72
CA SER A 41 -4.59 -7.64 9.75
C SER A 41 -4.78 -9.03 10.33
N HIS A 42 -3.80 -9.94 10.15
CA HIS A 42 -3.90 -11.35 10.54
C HIS A 42 -2.78 -11.80 11.48
N GLY A 43 -1.79 -10.95 11.78
CA GLY A 43 -0.57 -11.38 12.47
C GLY A 43 0.33 -12.31 11.63
N TYR A 44 0.07 -12.44 10.33
CA TYR A 44 0.74 -13.41 9.46
C TYR A 44 2.06 -12.90 8.91
N ASP A 45 3.14 -13.60 9.20
CA ASP A 45 4.47 -13.28 8.68
C ASP A 45 4.72 -13.99 7.34
N MET A 46 4.43 -13.30 6.26
CA MET A 46 4.59 -13.82 4.90
C MET A 46 6.06 -14.08 4.53
N ALA A 47 7.01 -13.35 5.10
CA ALA A 47 8.44 -13.60 4.85
C ALA A 47 8.87 -14.92 5.48
N LEU A 48 8.41 -15.22 6.70
CA LEU A 48 8.64 -16.51 7.34
C LEU A 48 7.99 -17.66 6.54
N ALA A 49 6.75 -17.46 6.06
CA ALA A 49 6.06 -18.45 5.25
C ALA A 49 6.81 -18.78 3.95
N ILE A 50 7.39 -17.77 3.30
CA ILE A 50 8.20 -17.96 2.09
C ILE A 50 9.51 -18.70 2.41
N ALA A 51 10.18 -18.34 3.52
CA ALA A 51 11.38 -19.03 3.96
C ALA A 51 11.10 -20.51 4.27
N GLN A 52 9.97 -20.81 4.93
CA GLN A 52 9.52 -22.20 5.16
C GLN A 52 9.28 -22.94 3.84
N THR A 53 8.61 -22.28 2.89
CA THR A 53 8.36 -22.86 1.55
C THR A 53 9.65 -23.16 0.82
N ALA A 54 10.65 -22.25 0.86
CA ALA A 54 11.97 -22.47 0.26
C ALA A 54 12.74 -23.64 0.88
N LEU A 55 12.47 -23.95 2.15
CA LEU A 55 13.00 -25.10 2.86
C LEU A 55 12.17 -26.39 2.66
N GLY A 56 11.23 -26.40 1.72
CA GLY A 56 10.35 -27.54 1.45
C GLY A 56 9.27 -27.78 2.52
N ARG A 57 9.03 -26.81 3.41
CA ARG A 57 8.00 -26.89 4.45
C ARG A 57 6.73 -26.22 3.97
N ARG A 58 5.57 -26.77 4.33
CA ARG A 58 4.28 -26.12 4.09
C ARG A 58 4.01 -25.13 5.22
N PRO A 59 3.91 -23.81 4.94
CA PRO A 59 3.55 -22.83 5.96
C PRO A 59 2.07 -22.99 6.36
N ASP A 60 1.75 -22.62 7.59
CA ASP A 60 0.37 -22.53 8.02
C ASP A 60 -0.34 -21.39 7.25
N PRO A 61 -1.65 -21.52 6.97
CA PRO A 61 -2.42 -20.43 6.36
C PRO A 61 -2.59 -19.27 7.36
N PRO A 62 -2.87 -18.05 6.86
CA PRO A 62 -3.24 -16.94 7.74
C PRO A 62 -4.42 -17.30 8.64
N GLY A 63 -4.34 -16.91 9.91
CA GLY A 63 -5.45 -16.99 10.85
C GLY A 63 -6.59 -16.01 10.49
N PRO A 64 -7.64 -15.92 11.32
CA PRO A 64 -8.75 -14.99 11.09
C PRO A 64 -8.27 -13.53 11.12
N VAL A 65 -9.07 -12.66 10.52
CA VAL A 65 -8.83 -11.20 10.55
C VAL A 65 -8.91 -10.71 12.00
N GLN A 66 -7.83 -10.11 12.49
CA GLN A 66 -7.73 -9.51 13.81
C GLN A 66 -8.08 -8.03 13.80
N ARG A 67 -7.67 -7.31 12.75
CA ARG A 67 -7.91 -5.88 12.53
C ARG A 67 -8.12 -5.58 11.06
N ARG A 68 -8.81 -4.49 10.77
CA ARG A 68 -8.85 -3.94 9.41
C ARG A 68 -7.54 -3.22 9.13
N ALA A 69 -7.01 -3.34 7.91
CA ALA A 69 -5.77 -2.69 7.50
C ALA A 69 -5.90 -2.14 6.07
N ALA A 70 -5.34 -0.95 5.84
CA ALA A 70 -5.28 -0.35 4.52
C ALA A 70 -3.90 0.29 4.27
N MET A 71 -3.42 0.15 3.04
CA MET A 71 -2.30 0.91 2.51
C MET A 71 -2.86 2.00 1.59
N ILE A 72 -2.61 3.25 1.94
CA ILE A 72 -3.12 4.41 1.23
C ILE A 72 -1.95 5.12 0.54
N ARG A 73 -2.24 5.69 -0.63
CA ARG A 73 -1.29 6.46 -1.44
C ARG A 73 -1.96 7.77 -1.85
N PRO A 74 -1.85 8.84 -1.03
CA PRO A 74 -2.39 10.16 -1.36
C PRO A 74 -1.87 10.64 -2.72
N GLN A 75 -2.80 10.89 -3.64
CA GLN A 75 -2.48 11.36 -4.99
C GLN A 75 -2.43 12.90 -5.01
N PRO A 76 -1.62 13.52 -5.89
CA PRO A 76 -1.69 14.94 -6.13
C PRO A 76 -3.05 15.32 -6.74
N PRO A 77 -3.43 16.59 -6.76
CA PRO A 77 -4.54 17.09 -7.58
C PRO A 77 -4.34 16.71 -9.05
N VAL A 78 -5.44 16.73 -9.82
CA VAL A 78 -5.37 16.48 -11.28
C VAL A 78 -4.48 17.51 -11.95
N GLY A 79 -3.52 17.05 -12.76
CA GLY A 79 -2.57 17.88 -13.50
C GLY A 79 -1.11 17.58 -13.18
N ARG A 80 -0.24 18.50 -13.65
CA ARG A 80 1.21 18.40 -13.48
C ARG A 80 1.69 19.46 -12.52
N PHE A 81 2.48 19.05 -11.52
CA PHE A 81 2.97 19.93 -10.48
C PHE A 81 4.44 19.65 -10.20
N ARG A 82 5.11 20.64 -9.61
CA ARG A 82 6.40 20.49 -8.96
C ARG A 82 6.20 20.60 -7.46
N VAL A 83 6.84 19.73 -6.70
CA VAL A 83 6.92 19.87 -5.24
C VAL A 83 7.83 21.04 -4.91
N ALA A 84 7.27 22.17 -4.48
CA ALA A 84 8.02 23.35 -4.09
C ALA A 84 8.63 23.22 -2.69
N GLY A 85 7.95 22.48 -1.80
CA GLY A 85 8.40 22.25 -0.43
C GLY A 85 7.60 21.16 0.25
N VAL A 86 8.11 20.68 1.35
CA VAL A 86 7.45 19.73 2.26
C VAL A 86 7.60 20.26 3.68
N ASP A 87 6.48 20.40 4.38
CA ASP A 87 6.49 20.71 5.82
C ASP A 87 6.70 19.44 6.62
N ASP A 88 7.94 19.23 7.07
CA ASP A 88 8.33 18.03 7.82
C ASP A 88 7.61 17.90 9.16
N THR A 89 7.17 19.01 9.77
CA THR A 89 6.43 18.98 11.02
C THR A 89 5.03 18.42 10.81
N ILE A 90 4.33 18.89 9.78
CA ILE A 90 3.00 18.39 9.43
C ILE A 90 3.09 16.95 8.94
N LEU A 91 4.09 16.62 8.11
CA LEU A 91 4.28 15.27 7.61
C LEU A 91 4.60 14.28 8.73
N SER A 92 5.43 14.65 9.70
CA SER A 92 5.71 13.85 10.89
C SER A 92 4.45 13.61 11.73
N LYS A 93 3.60 14.65 11.88
CA LYS A 93 2.29 14.51 12.54
C LYS A 93 1.39 13.54 11.80
N ALA A 94 1.33 13.62 10.46
CA ALA A 94 0.55 12.68 9.63
C ALA A 94 0.99 11.23 9.89
N PHE A 95 2.30 10.97 9.87
CA PHE A 95 2.82 9.62 10.07
C PHE A 95 2.74 9.14 11.52
N ALA A 96 2.68 10.03 12.51
CA ALA A 96 2.39 9.68 13.89
C ALA A 96 0.93 9.19 14.07
N CYS A 97 0.00 9.64 13.23
CA CYS A 97 -1.37 9.15 13.17
C CYS A 97 -1.52 7.82 12.40
N ALA A 98 -0.50 7.36 11.70
CA ALA A 98 -0.46 6.10 10.95
C ALA A 98 0.29 5.01 11.74
N ASP A 99 0.15 3.75 11.32
CA ASP A 99 0.96 2.65 11.87
C ASP A 99 2.33 2.56 11.19
N TRP A 100 2.45 3.14 10.01
CA TRP A 100 3.67 3.34 9.23
C TRP A 100 3.42 4.37 8.14
N GLY A 101 4.43 5.17 7.78
CA GLY A 101 4.34 6.13 6.71
C GLY A 101 5.70 6.47 6.10
N GLN A 102 5.69 6.85 4.82
CA GLN A 102 6.86 7.29 4.07
C GLN A 102 6.47 8.30 3.00
N ALA A 103 7.24 9.38 2.85
CA ALA A 103 7.16 10.26 1.70
C ALA A 103 7.71 9.56 0.46
N ASP A 104 7.01 9.69 -0.67
CA ASP A 104 7.45 9.17 -1.97
C ASP A 104 7.97 10.29 -2.87
N LYS A 105 7.76 11.55 -2.47
CA LYS A 105 8.21 12.75 -3.18
C LYS A 105 8.97 13.70 -2.27
N ALA A 106 9.90 14.44 -2.86
CA ALA A 106 10.75 15.44 -2.21
C ALA A 106 10.68 16.78 -2.95
N PRO A 107 11.13 17.89 -2.33
CA PRO A 107 11.24 19.17 -3.01
C PRO A 107 12.03 19.07 -4.32
N GLY A 108 11.49 19.61 -5.40
CA GLY A 108 12.02 19.55 -6.77
C GLY A 108 11.40 18.45 -7.65
N ASP A 109 10.78 17.41 -7.07
CA ASP A 109 10.17 16.34 -7.84
C ASP A 109 8.99 16.85 -8.70
N LEU A 110 8.85 16.25 -9.87
CA LEU A 110 7.66 16.39 -10.71
C LEU A 110 6.64 15.31 -10.33
N VAL A 111 5.40 15.71 -10.23
CA VAL A 111 4.25 14.84 -10.02
C VAL A 111 3.24 15.08 -11.14
N ASP A 112 2.72 14.00 -11.70
CA ASP A 112 1.75 14.02 -12.79
C ASP A 112 0.65 13.00 -12.44
N SER A 113 -0.58 13.48 -12.28
CA SER A 113 -1.72 12.62 -11.90
C SER A 113 -1.98 11.49 -12.89
N ASP A 114 -1.55 11.63 -14.15
CA ASP A 114 -1.84 10.67 -15.20
C ASP A 114 -0.93 9.43 -15.16
N VAL A 115 0.14 9.45 -14.33
CA VAL A 115 1.05 8.29 -14.20
C VAL A 115 0.64 7.30 -13.11
N GLY A 116 -0.58 7.39 -12.63
CA GLY A 116 -1.17 6.43 -11.67
C GLY A 116 -0.48 6.41 -10.30
N SER A 117 -0.27 5.24 -9.74
CA SER A 117 0.24 5.09 -8.36
C SER A 117 1.64 5.65 -8.12
N THR A 118 2.41 5.91 -9.17
CA THR A 118 3.75 6.52 -9.08
C THR A 118 3.71 8.03 -8.87
N ALA A 119 2.53 8.68 -9.07
CA ALA A 119 2.29 10.08 -8.75
C ALA A 119 2.11 10.33 -7.24
N ALA A 120 1.87 9.31 -6.44
CA ALA A 120 1.58 9.47 -5.02
C ALA A 120 2.62 10.32 -4.29
N LEU A 121 2.15 11.23 -3.44
CA LEU A 121 2.99 12.12 -2.63
C LEU A 121 3.68 11.36 -1.50
N ALA A 122 2.96 10.41 -0.94
CA ALA A 122 3.40 9.56 0.16
C ALA A 122 2.66 8.22 0.08
N ARG A 123 3.06 7.29 0.94
CA ARG A 123 2.32 6.07 1.24
C ARG A 123 2.30 5.86 2.75
N TYR A 124 1.20 5.36 3.25
CA TYR A 124 1.08 5.05 4.67
C TYR A 124 0.15 3.85 4.89
N LEU A 125 0.29 3.23 6.04
CA LEU A 125 -0.52 2.10 6.47
C LEU A 125 -1.25 2.46 7.75
N VAL A 126 -2.55 2.17 7.79
CA VAL A 126 -3.41 2.35 8.95
C VAL A 126 -4.14 1.06 9.28
N THR A 127 -4.42 0.86 10.57
CA THR A 127 -5.28 -0.23 11.05
C THR A 127 -6.38 0.31 11.94
N ALA A 128 -7.51 -0.41 11.99
CA ALA A 128 -8.61 -0.11 12.92
C ALA A 128 -9.42 -1.38 13.21
N GLU A 129 -10.27 -1.33 14.24
CA GLU A 129 -11.18 -2.42 14.60
C GLU A 129 -12.35 -2.53 13.60
N THR A 130 -12.84 -1.39 13.10
CA THR A 130 -13.98 -1.32 12.17
C THR A 130 -13.58 -0.66 10.86
N VAL A 131 -14.38 -0.87 9.82
CA VAL A 131 -14.18 -0.25 8.49
C VAL A 131 -14.36 1.25 8.57
N ASP A 132 -15.37 1.75 9.30
CA ASP A 132 -15.63 3.19 9.44
C ASP A 132 -14.48 3.92 10.15
N ALA A 133 -13.97 3.33 11.24
CA ALA A 133 -12.80 3.86 11.94
C ALA A 133 -11.53 3.82 11.06
N LEU A 134 -11.40 2.82 10.19
CA LEU A 134 -10.29 2.74 9.24
C LEU A 134 -10.34 3.89 8.24
N PHE A 135 -11.51 4.15 7.64
CA PHE A 135 -11.67 5.26 6.69
C PHE A 135 -11.48 6.62 7.35
N ALA A 136 -12.08 6.85 8.53
CA ALA A 136 -11.91 8.10 9.27
C ALA A 136 -10.42 8.39 9.55
N ARG A 137 -9.67 7.38 9.99
CA ARG A 137 -8.22 7.50 10.23
C ARG A 137 -7.44 7.74 8.93
N ALA A 138 -7.80 7.05 7.85
CA ALA A 138 -7.18 7.24 6.54
C ALA A 138 -7.40 8.66 6.00
N ASP A 139 -8.61 9.20 6.14
CA ASP A 139 -8.94 10.56 5.71
C ASP A 139 -8.15 11.61 6.50
N GLU A 140 -8.02 11.45 7.82
CA GLU A 140 -7.22 12.34 8.67
C GLU A 140 -5.75 12.38 8.21
N VAL A 141 -5.12 11.21 8.03
CA VAL A 141 -3.72 11.13 7.57
C VAL A 141 -3.56 11.69 6.17
N THR A 142 -4.50 11.39 5.24
CA THR A 142 -4.49 11.91 3.88
C THR A 142 -4.55 13.45 3.88
N ALA A 143 -5.44 14.05 4.68
CA ALA A 143 -5.56 15.49 4.78
C ALA A 143 -4.26 16.15 5.27
N LEU A 144 -3.62 15.58 6.28
CA LEU A 144 -2.32 16.07 6.78
C LEU A 144 -1.21 15.91 5.74
N VAL A 145 -1.18 14.79 4.98
CA VAL A 145 -0.21 14.63 3.88
C VAL A 145 -0.41 15.70 2.83
N HIS A 146 -1.64 15.96 2.37
CA HIS A 146 -1.90 17.01 1.40
C HIS A 146 -1.53 18.40 1.92
N GLN A 147 -1.75 18.68 3.22
CA GLN A 147 -1.35 19.94 3.84
C GLN A 147 0.17 20.10 3.91
N ALA A 148 0.93 19.00 4.08
CA ALA A 148 2.37 19.04 4.18
C ALA A 148 3.06 19.36 2.85
N PHE A 149 2.48 18.98 1.71
CA PHE A 149 3.09 19.16 0.39
C PHE A 149 2.67 20.47 -0.26
N GLN A 150 3.63 21.32 -0.56
CA GLN A 150 3.45 22.57 -1.33
C GLN A 150 3.64 22.26 -2.82
N LEU A 151 2.54 22.25 -3.58
CA LEU A 151 2.55 21.96 -5.02
C LEU A 151 2.36 23.27 -5.81
N VAL A 152 3.20 23.46 -6.83
CA VAL A 152 3.07 24.55 -7.80
C VAL A 152 2.91 23.97 -9.20
N PRO A 153 2.10 24.59 -10.08
CA PRO A 153 1.98 24.15 -11.48
C PRO A 153 3.35 24.01 -12.15
N ALA A 154 3.53 22.92 -12.93
CA ALA A 154 4.80 22.62 -13.62
C ALA A 154 4.81 23.11 -15.06
#